data_081a75fe25e1768693a555e3c3b498c2
#
_entry.id   081a75fe25e1768693a555e3c3b498c2
#
_cell.length_a   1.000
_cell.length_b   1.000
_cell.length_c   1.000
_cell.angle_alpha   90.00
_cell.angle_beta   90.00
_cell.angle_gamma   90.00
#
_symmetry.space_group_name_H-M   'P 1'
#
loop_
_entity.id
_entity.type
_entity.pdbx_description
1 polymer ?
#
loop_
_entity_poly.entity_id
_entity_poly.type
_entity_poly.pdbx_seq_one_letter_code
_entity_poly.pdbx_strand_id
1 'polypeptide(L)'
;FLANPKHFANADPEVRDMWRWHAIEEIEHKGVAYDTWLHATREWSAWNRWKVRSLIMLSVTGRFFRNRWVDSMNLLSQDGITGWKARWGLFKYLTVSPGVVRRIFPAWLAFFKPSFHPWDHDDRKLININEGDFEDALMPAE
;
A
#
# COMPACT_ATOMS: atom_id res chain seq x y z
N PHE A 1 7.32 0.06 4.97
CA PHE A 1 8.46 0.93 5.27
C PHE A 1 8.72 0.95 6.78
N LEU A 2 7.78 1.39 7.60
CA LEU A 2 7.93 1.53 9.05
C LEU A 2 8.39 0.24 9.75
N ALA A 3 7.89 -0.92 9.32
CA ALA A 3 8.27 -2.22 9.89
C ALA A 3 9.68 -2.69 9.46
N ASN A 4 10.30 -2.07 8.46
CA ASN A 4 11.61 -2.45 7.97
C ASN A 4 12.41 -1.24 7.47
N PRO A 5 13.17 -0.58 8.36
CA PRO A 5 13.92 0.62 8.05
C PRO A 5 15.01 0.42 6.99
N LYS A 6 15.41 -0.81 6.70
CA LYS A 6 16.41 -1.13 5.68
C LYS A 6 16.01 -0.67 4.27
N HIS A 7 14.71 -0.51 4.00
CA HIS A 7 14.24 -0.04 2.69
C HIS A 7 14.76 1.36 2.33
N PHE A 8 15.06 2.19 3.34
CA PHE A 8 15.55 3.55 3.16
C PHE A 8 16.96 3.77 3.73
N ALA A 9 17.72 2.69 4.02
CA ALA A 9 19.03 2.80 4.64
C ALA A 9 20.03 3.66 3.84
N ASN A 10 19.89 3.70 2.51
CA ASN A 10 20.74 4.47 1.60
C ASN A 10 20.03 5.69 0.99
N ALA A 11 18.83 6.03 1.46
CA ALA A 11 18.12 7.20 0.99
C ALA A 11 18.62 8.47 1.71
N ASP A 12 18.47 9.61 1.05
CA ASP A 12 18.66 10.91 1.68
C ASP A 12 17.79 11.02 2.94
N PRO A 13 18.32 11.57 4.05
CA PRO A 13 17.57 11.69 5.30
C PRO A 13 16.21 12.39 5.14
N GLU A 14 16.13 13.49 4.39
CA GLU A 14 14.90 14.24 4.17
C GLU A 14 13.87 13.39 3.41
N VAL A 15 14.32 12.65 2.38
CA VAL A 15 13.46 11.75 1.60
C VAL A 15 12.97 10.59 2.47
N ARG A 16 13.85 10.02 3.28
CA ARG A 16 13.49 8.95 4.22
C ARG A 16 12.43 9.42 5.20
N ASP A 17 12.62 10.57 5.82
CA ASP A 17 11.74 11.09 6.86
C ASP A 17 10.39 11.53 6.26
N MET A 18 10.36 12.11 5.07
CA MET A 18 9.13 12.36 4.32
C MET A 18 8.32 11.08 4.08
N TRP A 19 8.97 9.99 3.66
CA TRP A 19 8.27 8.72 3.43
C TRP A 19 7.82 8.04 4.72
N ARG A 20 8.57 8.20 5.82
CA ARG A 20 8.15 7.70 7.14
C ARG A 20 6.91 8.44 7.61
N TRP A 21 6.94 9.77 7.57
CA TRP A 21 5.79 10.60 7.91
C TRP A 21 4.56 10.21 7.06
N HIS A 22 4.70 10.14 5.76
CA HIS A 22 3.61 9.75 4.85
C HIS A 22 3.06 8.35 5.19
N ALA A 23 3.90 7.41 5.56
CA ALA A 23 3.45 6.07 5.94
C ALA A 23 2.68 6.06 7.28
N ILE A 24 2.98 6.95 8.21
CA ILE A 24 2.23 7.16 9.46
C ILE A 24 0.84 7.70 9.12
N GLU A 25 0.75 8.78 8.33
CA GLU A 25 -0.50 9.37 7.86
C GLU A 25 -1.41 8.33 7.18
N GLU A 26 -0.85 7.46 6.34
CA GLU A 26 -1.61 6.40 5.67
C GLU A 26 -2.18 5.37 6.65
N ILE A 27 -1.48 5.07 7.76
CA ILE A 27 -2.02 4.20 8.80
C ILE A 27 -3.16 4.90 9.55
N GLU A 28 -3.02 6.17 9.90
CA GLU A 28 -4.05 6.93 10.61
C GLU A 28 -5.33 7.06 9.78
N HIS A 29 -5.19 7.31 8.49
CA HIS A 29 -6.33 7.55 7.59
C HIS A 29 -6.91 6.30 6.92
N LYS A 30 -6.31 5.12 7.12
CA LYS A 30 -6.71 3.89 6.38
C LYS A 30 -8.18 3.50 6.56
N GLY A 31 -8.80 3.87 7.68
CA GLY A 31 -10.22 3.60 7.96
C GLY A 31 -11.18 4.63 7.37
N VAL A 32 -10.75 5.87 7.14
CA VAL A 32 -11.62 7.02 6.84
C VAL A 32 -12.49 6.79 5.62
N ALA A 33 -11.91 6.36 4.51
CA ALA A 33 -12.66 6.11 3.27
C ALA A 33 -13.65 4.95 3.44
N TYR A 34 -13.29 3.94 4.20
CA TYR A 34 -14.14 2.79 4.46
C TYR A 34 -15.32 3.16 5.37
N ASP A 35 -15.10 3.91 6.43
CA ASP A 35 -16.13 4.40 7.33
C ASP A 35 -17.09 5.36 6.63
N THR A 36 -16.56 6.24 5.79
CA THR A 36 -17.38 7.11 4.92
C THR A 36 -18.26 6.27 3.99
N TRP A 37 -17.70 5.22 3.38
CA TRP A 37 -18.47 4.27 2.58
C TRP A 37 -19.58 3.60 3.39
N LEU A 38 -19.29 3.10 4.57
CA LEU A 38 -20.30 2.46 5.44
C LEU A 38 -21.40 3.44 5.81
N HIS A 39 -21.05 4.69 6.14
CA HIS A 39 -22.02 5.74 6.44
C HIS A 39 -22.91 6.07 5.23
N ALA A 40 -22.31 6.29 4.07
CA ALA A 40 -23.04 6.63 2.84
C ALA A 40 -23.98 5.51 2.36
N THR A 41 -23.65 4.26 2.69
CA THR A 41 -24.43 3.08 2.28
C THR A 41 -25.22 2.45 3.43
N ARG A 42 -25.45 3.17 4.54
CA ARG A 42 -26.10 2.62 5.73
C ARG A 42 -27.50 2.04 5.46
N GLU A 43 -28.23 2.60 4.48
CA GLU A 43 -29.55 2.13 4.05
C GLU A 43 -29.50 0.88 3.15
N TRP A 44 -28.32 0.46 2.72
CA TRP A 44 -28.18 -0.71 1.88
C TRP A 44 -28.15 -1.99 2.70
N SER A 45 -28.65 -3.10 2.12
CA SER A 45 -28.45 -4.40 2.73
C SER A 45 -26.96 -4.76 2.82
N ALA A 46 -26.60 -5.56 3.84
CA ALA A 46 -25.22 -6.02 4.02
C ALA A 46 -24.69 -6.75 2.76
N TRP A 47 -25.55 -7.50 2.08
CA TRP A 47 -25.23 -8.18 0.83
C TRP A 47 -24.90 -7.21 -0.31
N ASN A 48 -25.68 -6.16 -0.48
CA ASN A 48 -25.42 -5.16 -1.53
C ASN A 48 -24.13 -4.39 -1.25
N ARG A 49 -23.88 -3.99 0.00
CA ARG A 49 -22.62 -3.37 0.40
C ARG A 49 -21.43 -4.27 0.08
N TRP A 50 -21.48 -5.52 0.51
CA TRP A 50 -20.41 -6.47 0.24
C TRP A 50 -20.17 -6.68 -1.25
N LYS A 51 -21.22 -6.89 -2.02
CA LYS A 51 -21.14 -7.11 -3.48
C LYS A 51 -20.50 -5.93 -4.20
N VAL A 52 -20.98 -4.71 -3.95
CA VAL A 52 -20.48 -3.51 -4.61
C VAL A 52 -19.04 -3.23 -4.22
N ARG A 53 -18.70 -3.32 -2.93
CA ARG A 53 -17.33 -3.19 -2.43
C ARG A 53 -16.38 -4.18 -3.12
N SER A 54 -16.79 -5.44 -3.22
CA SER A 54 -15.98 -6.48 -3.85
C SER A 54 -15.76 -6.22 -5.34
N LEU A 55 -16.80 -5.81 -6.07
CA LEU A 55 -16.69 -5.46 -7.49
C LEU A 55 -15.79 -4.24 -7.72
N ILE A 56 -15.89 -3.23 -6.87
CA ILE A 56 -15.00 -2.06 -6.92
C ILE A 56 -13.56 -2.50 -6.70
N MET A 57 -13.27 -3.32 -5.66
CA MET A 57 -11.93 -3.81 -5.39
C MET A 57 -11.34 -4.58 -6.58
N LEU A 58 -12.09 -5.48 -7.18
CA LEU A 58 -11.65 -6.22 -8.36
C LEU A 58 -11.35 -5.28 -9.55
N SER A 59 -12.25 -4.33 -9.81
CA SER A 59 -12.09 -3.36 -10.89
C SER A 59 -10.86 -2.46 -10.68
N VAL A 60 -10.69 -1.92 -9.47
CA VAL A 60 -9.55 -1.09 -9.11
C VAL A 60 -8.25 -1.88 -9.19
N THR A 61 -8.23 -3.11 -8.67
CA THR A 61 -7.07 -4.00 -8.72
C THR A 61 -6.66 -4.27 -10.16
N GLY A 62 -7.59 -4.65 -11.03
CA GLY A 62 -7.29 -4.91 -12.43
C GLY A 62 -6.73 -3.69 -13.15
N ARG A 63 -7.34 -2.51 -12.91
CA ARG A 63 -6.91 -1.24 -13.49
C ARG A 63 -5.52 -0.81 -12.97
N PHE A 64 -5.30 -0.96 -11.66
CA PHE A 64 -4.04 -0.67 -11.02
C PHE A 64 -2.90 -1.53 -11.59
N PHE A 65 -3.06 -2.85 -11.63
CA PHE A 65 -2.03 -3.74 -12.15
C PHE A 65 -1.74 -3.49 -13.64
N ARG A 66 -2.78 -3.25 -14.45
CA ARG A 66 -2.60 -2.90 -15.85
C ARG A 66 -1.77 -1.62 -16.01
N ASN A 67 -2.11 -0.57 -15.28
CA ASN A 67 -1.41 0.71 -15.39
C ASN A 67 0.03 0.60 -14.87
N ARG A 68 0.22 0.00 -13.69
CA ARG A 68 1.58 -0.21 -13.15
C ARG A 68 2.45 -1.06 -14.06
N TRP A 69 1.87 -2.07 -14.71
CA TRP A 69 2.59 -2.85 -15.70
C TRP A 69 3.07 -2.00 -16.88
N VAL A 70 2.18 -1.19 -17.44
CA VAL A 70 2.52 -0.30 -18.57
C VAL A 70 3.60 0.70 -18.17
N ASP A 71 3.43 1.36 -17.02
CA ASP A 71 4.40 2.36 -16.52
C ASP A 71 5.77 1.71 -16.27
N SER A 72 5.81 0.54 -15.62
CA SER A 72 7.04 -0.18 -15.36
C SER A 72 7.73 -0.60 -16.67
N MET A 73 6.97 -1.05 -17.67
CA MET A 73 7.52 -1.39 -18.97
C MET A 73 8.09 -0.17 -19.71
N ASN A 74 7.46 1.01 -19.56
CA ASN A 74 7.96 2.26 -20.12
C ASN A 74 9.29 2.66 -19.46
N LEU A 75 9.38 2.58 -18.13
CA LEU A 75 10.62 2.86 -17.41
C LEU A 75 11.75 1.90 -17.82
N LEU A 76 11.49 0.62 -17.87
CA LEU A 76 12.46 -0.39 -18.32
C LEU A 76 12.95 -0.11 -19.75
N SER A 77 12.06 0.37 -20.62
CA SER A 77 12.44 0.68 -22.00
C SER A 77 13.38 1.90 -22.09
N GLN A 78 13.23 2.87 -21.18
CA GLN A 78 14.17 4.00 -21.08
C GLN A 78 15.59 3.56 -20.67
N ASP A 79 15.67 2.49 -19.86
CA ASP A 79 16.93 1.85 -19.49
C ASP A 79 17.44 0.83 -20.55
N GLY A 80 16.82 0.80 -21.71
CA GLY A 80 17.19 -0.12 -22.80
C GLY A 80 16.77 -1.59 -22.56
N ILE A 81 16.01 -1.87 -21.51
CA ILE A 81 15.53 -3.22 -21.20
C ILE A 81 14.17 -3.42 -21.85
N THR A 82 14.12 -4.21 -22.92
CA THR A 82 12.92 -4.36 -23.76
C THR A 82 12.55 -5.83 -24.02
N GLY A 83 11.43 -6.04 -24.69
CA GLY A 83 10.98 -7.33 -25.17
C GLY A 83 10.66 -8.35 -24.08
N TRP A 84 10.94 -9.63 -24.34
CA TRP A 84 10.65 -10.72 -23.41
C TRP A 84 11.45 -10.64 -22.11
N LYS A 85 12.69 -10.18 -22.18
CA LYS A 85 13.57 -10.02 -21.01
C LYS A 85 12.95 -9.05 -19.98
N ALA A 86 12.42 -7.92 -20.45
CA ALA A 86 11.74 -6.95 -19.59
C ALA A 86 10.48 -7.55 -18.93
N ARG A 87 9.62 -8.16 -19.74
CA ARG A 87 8.36 -8.76 -19.28
C ARG A 87 8.58 -9.85 -18.23
N TRP A 88 9.49 -10.78 -18.51
CA TRP A 88 9.81 -11.88 -17.61
C TRP A 88 10.51 -11.38 -16.33
N GLY A 89 11.43 -10.44 -16.46
CA GLY A 89 12.11 -9.81 -15.34
C GLY A 89 11.11 -9.14 -14.39
N LEU A 90 10.21 -8.31 -14.94
CA LEU A 90 9.17 -7.64 -14.18
C LEU A 90 8.21 -8.64 -13.50
N PHE A 91 7.76 -9.65 -14.24
CA PHE A 91 6.90 -10.70 -13.69
C PHE A 91 7.58 -11.40 -12.50
N LYS A 92 8.84 -11.83 -12.68
CA LYS A 92 9.62 -12.49 -11.62
C LYS A 92 9.82 -11.58 -10.41
N TYR A 93 10.12 -10.31 -10.64
CA TYR A 93 10.27 -9.31 -9.59
C TYR A 93 8.99 -9.17 -8.75
N LEU A 94 7.84 -9.05 -9.39
CA LEU A 94 6.56 -8.87 -8.72
C LEU A 94 6.07 -10.12 -8.00
N THR A 95 6.31 -11.31 -8.52
CA THR A 95 5.70 -12.55 -8.02
C THR A 95 6.66 -13.46 -7.25
N VAL A 96 7.95 -13.45 -7.57
CA VAL A 96 8.93 -14.39 -6.98
C VAL A 96 9.84 -13.69 -5.97
N SER A 97 10.67 -12.74 -6.41
CA SER A 97 11.66 -12.07 -5.54
C SER A 97 11.88 -10.62 -6.01
N PRO A 98 11.55 -9.63 -5.19
CA PRO A 98 11.06 -9.67 -3.79
C PRO A 98 9.64 -10.19 -3.62
N GLY A 99 8.86 -10.36 -4.70
CA GLY A 99 7.54 -11.00 -4.67
C GLY A 99 6.48 -10.21 -3.92
N VAL A 100 6.38 -8.90 -4.20
CA VAL A 100 5.44 -7.98 -3.53
C VAL A 100 3.99 -8.48 -3.65
N VAL A 101 3.58 -8.93 -4.84
CA VAL A 101 2.22 -9.42 -5.07
C VAL A 101 1.89 -10.59 -4.13
N ARG A 102 2.81 -11.53 -3.98
CA ARG A 102 2.64 -12.68 -3.09
C ARG A 102 2.50 -12.25 -1.63
N ARG A 103 3.23 -11.20 -1.21
CA ARG A 103 3.20 -10.71 0.18
C ARG A 103 1.91 -9.98 0.51
N ILE A 104 1.35 -9.22 -0.44
CA ILE A 104 0.10 -8.46 -0.22
C ILE A 104 -1.15 -9.30 -0.46
N PHE A 105 -1.04 -10.43 -1.14
CA PHE A 105 -2.18 -11.26 -1.54
C PHE A 105 -3.08 -11.71 -0.37
N PRO A 106 -2.55 -12.13 0.80
CA PRO A 106 -3.41 -12.48 1.94
C PRO A 106 -4.23 -11.30 2.46
N ALA A 107 -3.65 -10.10 2.54
CA ALA A 107 -4.36 -8.89 2.93
C ALA A 107 -5.43 -8.49 1.91
N TRP A 108 -5.11 -8.63 0.62
CA TRP A 108 -6.07 -8.40 -0.45
C TRP A 108 -7.25 -9.38 -0.39
N LEU A 109 -7.02 -10.67 -0.11
CA LEU A 109 -8.09 -11.66 0.10
C LEU A 109 -8.94 -11.33 1.33
N ALA A 110 -8.32 -10.86 2.41
CA ALA A 110 -9.04 -10.48 3.63
C ALA A 110 -10.10 -9.41 3.38
N PHE A 111 -9.87 -8.51 2.41
CA PHE A 111 -10.83 -7.46 2.03
C PHE A 111 -12.19 -8.01 1.58
N PHE A 112 -12.24 -9.23 1.05
CA PHE A 112 -13.49 -9.86 0.59
C PHE A 112 -14.30 -10.53 1.70
N LYS A 113 -13.81 -10.57 2.92
CA LYS A 113 -14.61 -11.05 4.06
C LYS A 113 -15.83 -10.14 4.27
N PRO A 114 -17.04 -10.67 4.51
CA PRO A 114 -18.21 -9.83 4.76
C PRO A 114 -18.04 -8.86 5.93
N SER A 115 -17.36 -9.29 6.99
CA SER A 115 -17.08 -8.54 8.21
C SER A 115 -15.81 -7.70 8.14
N PHE A 116 -15.14 -7.61 6.99
CA PHE A 116 -13.87 -6.88 6.87
C PHE A 116 -13.98 -5.43 7.30
N HIS A 117 -13.01 -5.00 8.08
CA HIS A 117 -12.74 -3.60 8.36
C HIS A 117 -11.21 -3.34 8.24
N PRO A 118 -10.76 -2.16 7.75
CA PRO A 118 -9.33 -1.85 7.68
C PRO A 118 -8.60 -1.98 9.02
N TRP A 119 -9.29 -1.74 10.14
CA TRP A 119 -8.75 -1.88 11.49
C TRP A 119 -8.73 -3.32 12.03
N ASP A 120 -9.18 -4.32 11.27
CA ASP A 120 -8.97 -5.74 11.64
C ASP A 120 -7.47 -6.08 11.71
N HIS A 121 -6.63 -5.32 11.01
CA HIS A 121 -5.19 -5.32 11.13
C HIS A 121 -4.74 -4.05 11.84
N ASP A 122 -4.46 -4.14 13.15
CA ASP A 122 -4.03 -3.00 13.95
C ASP A 122 -2.51 -2.83 13.88
N ASP A 123 -2.07 -1.83 13.16
CA ASP A 123 -0.68 -1.44 12.96
C ASP A 123 -0.32 -0.10 13.64
N ARG A 124 -1.18 0.43 14.53
CA ARG A 124 -0.91 1.64 15.33
C ARG A 124 0.37 1.55 16.15
N LYS A 125 0.80 0.34 16.50
CA LYS A 125 2.09 0.14 17.16
C LYS A 125 3.28 0.66 16.34
N LEU A 126 3.17 0.65 15.00
CA LEU A 126 4.20 1.18 14.12
C LEU A 126 4.27 2.71 14.18
N ILE A 127 3.15 3.38 14.45
CA ILE A 127 3.09 4.83 14.69
C ILE A 127 3.91 5.15 15.93
N ASN A 128 3.54 4.58 17.08
CA ASN A 128 4.17 4.85 18.37
C ASN A 128 5.69 4.61 18.38
N ILE A 129 6.17 3.59 17.66
CA ILE A 129 7.61 3.31 17.55
C ILE A 129 8.34 4.38 16.73
N ASN A 130 7.66 4.99 15.77
CA ASN A 130 8.29 5.91 14.82
C ASN A 130 8.06 7.39 15.16
N GLU A 131 7.05 7.73 15.97
CA GLU A 131 6.78 9.12 16.39
C GLU A 131 7.89 9.69 17.27
N GLY A 132 8.43 8.92 18.20
CA GLY A 132 9.53 9.34 19.06
C GLY A 132 10.77 9.80 18.29
N ASP A 133 11.05 9.16 17.17
CA ASP A 133 12.17 9.56 16.28
C ASP A 133 11.90 10.89 15.56
N PHE A 134 10.63 11.30 15.39
CA PHE A 134 10.25 12.57 14.75
C PHE A 134 10.28 13.75 15.71
N GLU A 135 9.83 13.56 16.95
CA GLU A 135 9.91 14.61 17.97
C GLU A 135 11.36 15.02 18.24
N ASP A 136 12.27 14.04 18.29
CA ASP A 136 13.71 14.27 18.44
C ASP A 136 14.32 15.00 17.23
N ALA A 137 13.81 14.75 16.02
CA ALA A 137 14.30 15.39 14.79
C ALA A 137 13.77 16.83 14.59
N LEU A 138 12.66 17.19 15.24
CA LEU A 138 12.05 18.52 15.19
C LEU A 138 12.53 19.46 16.31
N MET A 139 13.23 18.94 17.33
CA MET A 139 13.84 19.75 18.36
C MET A 139 15.06 20.48 17.77
N PRO A 140 15.12 21.83 17.82
CA PRO A 140 16.31 22.56 17.38
C PRO A 140 17.51 22.10 18.21
N ALA A 141 18.61 21.79 17.55
CA ALA A 141 19.89 21.56 18.23
C ALA A 141 20.25 22.82 19.04
N GLU A 142 20.29 22.69 20.38
CA GLU A 142 20.77 23.74 21.26
C GLU A 142 22.24 24.10 21.00
#